data_15819ed5fe4da3522214fe1430964e6a
#
_entry.id   15819ed5fe4da3522214fe1430964e6a
#
_cell.length_a   1.000
_cell.length_b   1.000
_cell.length_c   1.000
_cell.angle_alpha   90.00
_cell.angle_beta   90.00
_cell.angle_gamma   90.00
#
_symmetry.space_group_name_H-M   'P 1'
#
loop_
_entity.id
_entity.type
_entity.pdbx_description
1 polymer ?
#
loop_
_entity_poly.entity_id
_entity_poly.type
_entity_poly.pdbx_seq_one_letter_code
_entity_poly.pdbx_strand_id
1 'polypeptide(L)'
;MARSQALSNIMNLIDAANEELPIERQFLNDLVASIQKQDEKNARKPSNTYKPSSLNCIRNMYFQVTGTEMQSDRASAELVGICESGTDRHERIQNAVNMMKDTGIDCEYIDVGVYVVLQQNHGQLQDLEVVAQQGNETKLYNKKYNMSFLCDGIIKYKGFYYILEIKTESSNKFWNRKEINPDHILQGTAYALNFGINQVIFLYENRDTCNKKVFMLKVTDKMKQDLVGKMTLCDDYVKQLKVPPKPEDANERHCGLCNYQEICKRYL
;
A
#
# COMPACT_ATOMS: atom_id res chain seq x y z
N MET A 1 50.93 4.10 -37.06
CA MET A 1 50.84 3.58 -35.66
C MET A 1 49.44 3.84 -35.02
N ALA A 2 48.86 5.03 -35.09
CA ALA A 2 47.55 5.32 -34.45
C ALA A 2 46.35 4.50 -34.98
N ARG A 3 46.30 4.18 -36.28
CA ARG A 3 45.22 3.37 -36.88
C ARG A 3 45.23 1.90 -36.43
N SER A 4 46.41 1.33 -36.16
CA SER A 4 46.56 -0.04 -35.66
C SER A 4 46.06 -0.17 -34.22
N GLN A 5 46.28 0.84 -33.41
CA GLN A 5 45.88 0.88 -32.01
C GLN A 5 44.36 1.06 -31.84
N ALA A 6 43.72 1.87 -32.71
CA ALA A 6 42.27 2.05 -32.71
C ALA A 6 41.57 0.76 -33.14
N LEU A 7 42.06 0.04 -34.14
CA LEU A 7 41.52 -1.25 -34.56
C LEU A 7 41.68 -2.33 -33.48
N SER A 8 42.84 -2.38 -32.79
CA SER A 8 43.03 -3.30 -31.66
C SER A 8 42.09 -3.01 -30.51
N ASN A 9 41.83 -1.75 -30.19
CA ASN A 9 40.90 -1.37 -29.15
C ASN A 9 39.43 -1.73 -29.51
N ILE A 10 39.07 -1.58 -30.78
CA ILE A 10 37.74 -1.98 -31.26
C ILE A 10 37.57 -3.50 -31.22
N MET A 11 38.61 -4.26 -31.64
CA MET A 11 38.57 -5.73 -31.53
C MET A 11 38.48 -6.20 -30.09
N ASN A 12 39.24 -5.62 -29.17
CA ASN A 12 39.15 -5.94 -27.75
C ASN A 12 37.78 -5.61 -27.15
N LEU A 13 37.11 -4.54 -27.62
CA LEU A 13 35.74 -4.22 -27.22
C LEU A 13 34.72 -5.19 -27.80
N ILE A 14 34.91 -5.68 -29.00
CA ILE A 14 34.08 -6.70 -29.65
C ILE A 14 34.28 -8.06 -28.96
N ASP A 15 35.50 -8.43 -28.63
CA ASP A 15 35.79 -9.68 -27.92
C ASP A 15 35.23 -9.63 -26.50
N ALA A 16 35.34 -8.51 -25.79
CA ALA A 16 34.70 -8.30 -24.48
C ALA A 16 33.15 -8.30 -24.53
N ALA A 17 32.55 -7.86 -25.64
CA ALA A 17 31.14 -7.90 -25.87
C ALA A 17 30.62 -9.31 -26.25
N ASN A 18 31.52 -10.18 -26.74
CA ASN A 18 31.23 -11.57 -27.12
C ASN A 18 31.61 -12.58 -26.01
N GLU A 19 32.26 -12.15 -24.93
CA GLU A 19 32.43 -13.03 -23.77
C GLU A 19 31.06 -13.39 -23.18
N GLU A 20 30.71 -14.66 -23.20
CA GLU A 20 29.52 -15.15 -22.51
C GLU A 20 29.63 -14.79 -21.01
N LEU A 21 28.63 -14.15 -20.48
CA LEU A 21 28.58 -13.84 -19.06
C LEU A 21 28.78 -15.12 -18.24
N PRO A 22 29.52 -15.08 -17.11
CA PRO A 22 29.63 -16.21 -16.21
C PRO A 22 28.25 -16.76 -15.86
N ILE A 23 28.12 -18.08 -15.73
CA ILE A 23 26.81 -18.75 -15.52
C ILE A 23 26.06 -18.20 -14.31
N GLU A 24 26.76 -17.76 -13.26
CA GLU A 24 26.17 -17.15 -12.07
C GLU A 24 25.47 -15.82 -12.42
N ARG A 25 26.05 -15.04 -13.32
CA ARG A 25 25.45 -13.79 -13.79
C ARG A 25 24.28 -14.04 -14.73
N GLN A 26 24.42 -15.03 -15.64
CA GLN A 26 23.32 -15.41 -16.52
C GLN A 26 22.12 -15.85 -15.68
N PHE A 27 22.31 -16.75 -14.71
CA PHE A 27 21.25 -17.23 -13.84
C PHE A 27 20.59 -16.09 -13.05
N LEU A 28 21.38 -15.17 -12.48
CA LEU A 28 20.84 -14.02 -11.75
C LEU A 28 19.99 -13.13 -12.66
N ASN A 29 20.46 -12.83 -13.86
CA ASN A 29 19.74 -12.01 -14.83
C ASN A 29 18.41 -12.69 -15.25
N ASP A 30 18.43 -13.98 -15.51
CA ASP A 30 17.26 -14.77 -15.87
C ASP A 30 16.25 -14.82 -14.72
N LEU A 31 16.72 -14.99 -13.50
CA LEU A 31 15.87 -14.98 -12.31
C LEU A 31 15.19 -13.62 -12.13
N VAL A 32 15.95 -12.53 -12.20
CA VAL A 32 15.44 -11.15 -12.10
C VAL A 32 14.39 -10.89 -13.20
N ALA A 33 14.71 -11.25 -14.45
CA ALA A 33 13.78 -11.10 -15.57
C ALA A 33 12.50 -11.95 -15.38
N SER A 34 12.63 -13.15 -14.83
CA SER A 34 11.49 -14.02 -14.54
C SER A 34 10.57 -13.41 -13.48
N ILE A 35 11.12 -12.89 -12.38
CA ILE A 35 10.36 -12.22 -11.31
C ILE A 35 9.59 -11.02 -11.90
N GLN A 36 10.26 -10.16 -12.65
CA GLN A 36 9.63 -8.99 -13.28
C GLN A 36 8.51 -9.38 -14.26
N LYS A 37 8.73 -10.43 -15.07
CA LYS A 37 7.71 -10.92 -16.01
C LYS A 37 6.49 -11.54 -15.31
N GLN A 38 6.66 -12.12 -14.13
CA GLN A 38 5.55 -12.61 -13.32
C GLN A 38 4.76 -11.45 -12.72
N ASP A 39 5.42 -10.41 -12.21
CA ASP A 39 4.76 -9.21 -11.70
C ASP A 39 3.97 -8.48 -12.79
N GLU A 40 4.50 -8.40 -14.02
CA GLU A 40 3.77 -7.84 -15.17
C GLU A 40 2.43 -8.55 -15.44
N LYS A 41 2.36 -9.88 -15.28
CA LYS A 41 1.12 -10.65 -15.44
C LYS A 41 0.09 -10.32 -14.35
N ASN A 42 0.57 -9.92 -13.18
CA ASN A 42 -0.23 -9.53 -12.03
C ASN A 42 -0.44 -8.01 -11.95
N ALA A 43 -0.09 -7.27 -13.00
CA ALA A 43 -0.18 -5.81 -13.05
C ALA A 43 -1.58 -5.33 -12.62
N ARG A 44 -1.61 -4.39 -11.69
CA ARG A 44 -2.85 -3.84 -11.16
C ARG A 44 -3.58 -3.07 -12.23
N LYS A 45 -4.84 -3.44 -12.47
CA LYS A 45 -5.71 -2.66 -13.37
C LYS A 45 -6.00 -1.28 -12.77
N PRO A 46 -6.19 -0.26 -13.63
CA PRO A 46 -6.68 1.04 -13.18
C PRO A 46 -7.94 0.85 -12.33
N SER A 47 -8.05 1.66 -11.32
CA SER A 47 -9.19 1.67 -10.40
C SER A 47 -9.87 3.03 -10.51
N ASN A 48 -11.20 3.06 -10.42
CA ASN A 48 -11.99 4.28 -10.34
C ASN A 48 -12.59 4.48 -8.94
N THR A 49 -11.88 3.99 -7.93
CA THR A 49 -12.27 4.12 -6.53
C THR A 49 -11.14 4.73 -5.71
N TYR A 50 -11.46 5.44 -4.64
CA TYR A 50 -10.47 5.85 -3.65
C TYR A 50 -9.84 4.63 -2.97
N LYS A 51 -8.59 4.76 -2.54
CA LYS A 51 -7.88 3.77 -1.72
C LYS A 51 -7.28 4.44 -0.49
N PRO A 52 -7.47 3.90 0.72
CA PRO A 52 -6.95 4.48 1.95
C PRO A 52 -5.45 4.80 1.92
N SER A 53 -4.66 3.96 1.25
CA SER A 53 -3.20 4.16 1.10
C SER A 53 -2.79 5.29 0.15
N SER A 54 -3.74 5.91 -0.57
CA SER A 54 -3.47 6.92 -1.61
C SER A 54 -4.11 8.28 -1.32
N LEU A 55 -4.62 8.49 -0.10
CA LEU A 55 -5.35 9.70 0.28
C LEU A 55 -4.45 10.90 0.63
N ASN A 56 -3.16 10.74 0.64
CA ASN A 56 -2.18 11.78 0.98
C ASN A 56 -2.11 12.91 -0.07
N CYS A 57 -2.28 12.61 -1.36
CA CYS A 57 -2.18 13.57 -2.45
C CYS A 57 -3.47 13.65 -3.27
N ILE A 58 -4.07 14.86 -3.38
CA ILE A 58 -5.33 15.07 -4.11
C ILE A 58 -5.19 14.77 -5.61
N ARG A 59 -4.01 14.98 -6.23
CA ARG A 59 -3.75 14.58 -7.62
C ARG A 59 -3.72 13.07 -7.79
N ASN A 60 -3.10 12.36 -6.84
CA ASN A 60 -3.11 10.91 -6.84
C ASN A 60 -4.55 10.38 -6.74
N MET A 61 -5.34 10.94 -5.81
CA MET A 61 -6.77 10.64 -5.69
C MET A 61 -7.52 10.87 -7.00
N TYR A 62 -7.31 12.02 -7.63
CA TYR A 62 -7.93 12.39 -8.92
C TYR A 62 -7.61 11.37 -10.02
N PHE A 63 -6.32 11.09 -10.26
CA PHE A 63 -5.92 10.13 -11.28
C PHE A 63 -6.46 8.73 -11.00
N GLN A 64 -6.54 8.35 -9.74
CA GLN A 64 -7.07 7.07 -9.33
C GLN A 64 -8.57 6.95 -9.64
N VAL A 65 -9.39 7.91 -9.20
CA VAL A 65 -10.85 7.83 -9.39
C VAL A 65 -11.29 8.10 -10.83
N THR A 66 -10.46 8.77 -11.64
CA THR A 66 -10.70 8.93 -13.09
C THR A 66 -10.29 7.71 -13.90
N GLY A 67 -9.78 6.65 -13.26
CA GLY A 67 -9.35 5.44 -13.96
C GLY A 67 -8.12 5.67 -14.87
N THR A 68 -7.31 6.69 -14.54
CA THR A 68 -6.09 6.97 -15.29
C THR A 68 -5.14 5.77 -15.19
N GLU A 69 -4.57 5.37 -16.32
CA GLU A 69 -3.59 4.29 -16.34
C GLU A 69 -2.38 4.63 -15.46
N MET A 70 -2.05 3.69 -14.60
CA MET A 70 -0.83 3.79 -13.82
C MET A 70 0.35 3.55 -14.73
N GLN A 71 1.30 4.48 -14.75
CA GLN A 71 2.59 4.24 -15.37
C GLN A 71 3.40 3.41 -14.39
N SER A 72 3.42 2.12 -14.60
CA SER A 72 4.35 1.27 -13.90
C SER A 72 5.69 1.40 -14.60
N ASP A 73 6.63 2.16 -14.03
CA ASP A 73 7.99 1.71 -14.15
C ASP A 73 7.97 0.28 -13.60
N ARG A 74 8.44 -0.69 -14.42
CA ARG A 74 8.47 -2.10 -14.03
C ARG A 74 9.04 -2.17 -12.62
N ALA A 75 8.29 -2.73 -11.69
CA ALA A 75 8.78 -2.87 -10.33
C ALA A 75 10.11 -3.63 -10.42
N SER A 76 11.16 -3.14 -9.76
CA SER A 76 12.40 -3.91 -9.72
C SER A 76 12.13 -5.24 -9.01
N ALA A 77 12.87 -6.29 -9.34
CA ALA A 77 12.71 -7.59 -8.69
C ALA A 77 12.86 -7.48 -7.16
N GLU A 78 13.70 -6.55 -6.68
CA GLU A 78 13.86 -6.25 -5.25
C GLU A 78 12.58 -5.64 -4.65
N LEU A 79 11.92 -4.73 -5.37
CA LEU A 79 10.67 -4.13 -4.91
C LEU A 79 9.55 -5.17 -4.85
N VAL A 80 9.45 -6.05 -5.84
CA VAL A 80 8.52 -7.19 -5.86
C VAL A 80 8.74 -8.05 -4.62
N GLY A 81 9.99 -8.50 -4.38
CA GLY A 81 10.32 -9.32 -3.21
C GLY A 81 10.06 -8.63 -1.87
N ILE A 82 10.25 -7.30 -1.79
CA ILE A 82 9.89 -6.52 -0.60
C ILE A 82 8.37 -6.53 -0.36
N CYS A 83 7.58 -6.41 -1.41
CA CYS A 83 6.12 -6.42 -1.32
C CYS A 83 5.60 -7.81 -0.90
N GLU A 84 6.09 -8.89 -1.54
CA GLU A 84 5.74 -10.27 -1.21
C GLU A 84 6.11 -10.61 0.24
N SER A 85 7.36 -10.30 0.65
CA SER A 85 7.78 -10.47 2.05
C SER A 85 6.92 -9.66 3.03
N GLY A 86 6.36 -8.53 2.61
CA GLY A 86 5.39 -7.77 3.40
C GLY A 86 4.11 -8.57 3.62
N THR A 87 3.57 -9.17 2.58
CA THR A 87 2.34 -9.99 2.61
C THR A 87 2.52 -11.21 3.53
N ASP A 88 3.62 -11.95 3.38
CA ASP A 88 3.93 -13.11 4.24
C ASP A 88 4.01 -12.72 5.72
N ARG A 89 4.55 -11.54 6.02
CA ARG A 89 4.64 -11.02 7.39
C ARG A 89 3.30 -10.62 7.96
N HIS A 90 2.42 -10.03 7.14
CA HIS A 90 1.05 -9.71 7.55
C HIS A 90 0.33 -10.99 7.97
N GLU A 91 0.33 -12.02 7.13
CA GLU A 91 -0.30 -13.30 7.43
C GLU A 91 0.25 -13.93 8.73
N ARG A 92 1.58 -13.94 8.91
CA ARG A 92 2.20 -14.47 10.12
C ARG A 92 1.80 -13.69 11.37
N ILE A 93 1.71 -12.38 11.31
CA ILE A 93 1.32 -11.53 12.44
C ILE A 93 -0.18 -11.69 12.72
N GLN A 94 -1.03 -11.71 11.71
CA GLN A 94 -2.47 -11.95 11.84
C GLN A 94 -2.73 -13.30 12.52
N ASN A 95 -2.03 -14.36 12.10
CA ASN A 95 -2.11 -15.67 12.73
C ASN A 95 -1.67 -15.62 14.20
N ALA A 96 -0.58 -14.91 14.50
CA ALA A 96 -0.12 -14.75 15.89
C ALA A 96 -1.14 -14.00 16.76
N VAL A 97 -1.79 -12.95 16.22
CA VAL A 97 -2.86 -12.22 16.92
C VAL A 97 -4.08 -13.10 17.14
N ASN A 98 -4.46 -13.91 16.15
CA ASN A 98 -5.57 -14.85 16.26
C ASN A 98 -5.32 -15.90 17.37
N MET A 99 -4.09 -16.34 17.53
CA MET A 99 -3.70 -17.33 18.58
C MET A 99 -3.60 -16.72 19.99
N MET A 100 -3.71 -15.41 20.17
CA MET A 100 -3.63 -14.79 21.51
C MET A 100 -4.70 -15.33 22.45
N LYS A 101 -5.90 -15.60 21.97
CA LYS A 101 -7.01 -16.19 22.73
C LYS A 101 -6.64 -17.56 23.29
N ASP A 102 -5.97 -18.38 22.49
CA ASP A 102 -5.58 -19.74 22.87
C ASP A 102 -4.50 -19.75 23.98
N THR A 103 -3.77 -18.64 24.13
CA THR A 103 -2.79 -18.42 25.19
C THR A 103 -3.36 -17.75 26.44
N GLY A 104 -4.68 -17.62 26.53
CA GLY A 104 -5.38 -17.02 27.69
C GLY A 104 -5.39 -15.51 27.71
N ILE A 105 -5.03 -14.85 26.60
CA ILE A 105 -5.10 -13.41 26.47
C ILE A 105 -6.51 -13.02 25.99
N ASP A 106 -7.13 -12.01 26.64
CA ASP A 106 -8.42 -11.46 26.21
C ASP A 106 -8.26 -10.65 24.91
N CYS A 107 -8.10 -11.39 23.83
CA CYS A 107 -7.99 -10.89 22.46
C CYS A 107 -8.68 -11.86 21.50
N GLU A 108 -9.59 -11.36 20.69
CA GLU A 108 -10.30 -12.13 19.67
C GLU A 108 -10.09 -11.46 18.32
N TYR A 109 -9.58 -12.22 17.35
CA TYR A 109 -9.52 -11.79 15.95
C TYR A 109 -10.89 -11.97 15.32
N ILE A 110 -11.46 -10.90 14.79
CA ILE A 110 -12.81 -10.90 14.22
C ILE A 110 -12.69 -10.97 12.69
N ASP A 111 -13.35 -11.94 12.08
CA ASP A 111 -13.52 -11.97 10.64
C ASP A 111 -14.24 -10.69 10.19
N VAL A 112 -13.59 -9.94 9.29
CA VAL A 112 -14.08 -8.62 8.87
C VAL A 112 -15.40 -8.73 8.09
N GLY A 113 -15.56 -9.79 7.29
CA GLY A 113 -16.81 -10.04 6.56
C GLY A 113 -17.97 -10.32 7.52
N VAL A 114 -17.72 -11.16 8.53
CA VAL A 114 -18.69 -11.46 9.59
C VAL A 114 -19.05 -10.18 10.37
N TYR A 115 -18.03 -9.38 10.72
CA TYR A 115 -18.28 -8.09 11.39
C TYR A 115 -19.21 -7.19 10.58
N VAL A 116 -18.95 -7.01 9.29
CA VAL A 116 -19.77 -6.18 8.39
C VAL A 116 -21.21 -6.69 8.35
N VAL A 117 -21.41 -7.99 8.15
CA VAL A 117 -22.76 -8.59 8.12
C VAL A 117 -23.51 -8.38 9.44
N LEU A 118 -22.84 -8.57 10.57
CA LEU A 118 -23.43 -8.32 11.89
C LEU A 118 -23.85 -6.86 12.06
N GLN A 119 -23.00 -5.91 11.67
CA GLN A 119 -23.34 -4.48 11.75
C GLN A 119 -24.49 -4.12 10.80
N GLN A 120 -24.56 -4.72 9.61
CA GLN A 120 -25.67 -4.52 8.68
C GLN A 120 -26.99 -5.02 9.23
N ASN A 121 -27.00 -6.15 9.93
CA ASN A 121 -28.19 -6.66 10.61
C ASN A 121 -28.69 -5.72 11.72
N HIS A 122 -27.81 -4.87 12.26
CA HIS A 122 -28.17 -3.80 13.20
C HIS A 122 -28.44 -2.44 12.53
N GLY A 123 -28.60 -2.40 11.22
CA GLY A 123 -28.89 -1.18 10.45
C GLY A 123 -27.69 -0.25 10.25
N GLN A 124 -26.47 -0.73 10.56
CA GLN A 124 -25.23 0.00 10.37
C GLN A 124 -24.50 -0.48 9.12
N LEU A 125 -23.49 0.26 8.65
CA LEU A 125 -22.60 -0.10 7.54
C LEU A 125 -23.32 -0.55 6.25
N GLN A 126 -24.52 -0.03 5.97
CA GLN A 126 -25.34 -0.41 4.82
C GLN A 126 -24.67 -0.12 3.46
N ASP A 127 -23.76 0.85 3.42
CA ASP A 127 -23.02 1.22 2.21
C ASP A 127 -21.74 0.40 1.98
N LEU A 128 -21.42 -0.51 2.92
CA LEU A 128 -20.18 -1.30 2.88
C LEU A 128 -20.44 -2.71 2.35
N GLU A 129 -19.80 -3.08 1.25
CA GLU A 129 -19.90 -4.40 0.63
C GLU A 129 -18.63 -5.22 0.84
N VAL A 130 -18.82 -6.50 1.15
CA VAL A 130 -17.74 -7.50 1.10
C VAL A 130 -17.61 -7.97 -0.35
N VAL A 131 -16.49 -7.66 -0.98
CA VAL A 131 -16.26 -7.96 -2.42
C VAL A 131 -15.59 -9.31 -2.61
N ALA A 132 -14.58 -9.62 -1.79
CA ALA A 132 -13.82 -10.87 -1.86
C ALA A 132 -13.06 -11.12 -0.55
N GLN A 133 -12.69 -12.38 -0.33
CA GLN A 133 -11.71 -12.79 0.68
C GLN A 133 -10.39 -13.07 -0.01
N GLN A 134 -9.28 -12.53 0.51
CA GLN A 134 -7.93 -12.74 -0.01
C GLN A 134 -7.02 -13.15 1.17
N GLY A 135 -6.81 -14.45 1.36
CA GLY A 135 -6.11 -14.97 2.54
C GLY A 135 -6.83 -14.53 3.81
N ASN A 136 -6.10 -13.90 4.73
CA ASN A 136 -6.64 -13.33 5.97
C ASN A 136 -7.21 -11.91 5.81
N GLU A 137 -7.16 -11.34 4.61
CA GLU A 137 -7.65 -10.00 4.33
C GLU A 137 -9.00 -10.03 3.61
N THR A 138 -9.89 -9.13 3.98
CA THR A 138 -11.20 -8.97 3.33
C THR A 138 -11.19 -7.74 2.45
N LYS A 139 -11.47 -7.92 1.16
CA LYS A 139 -11.65 -6.82 0.21
C LYS A 139 -13.05 -6.23 0.36
N LEU A 140 -13.09 -4.94 0.57
CA LEU A 140 -14.31 -4.17 0.83
C LEU A 140 -14.49 -3.05 -0.19
N TYR A 141 -15.74 -2.68 -0.41
CA TYR A 141 -16.12 -1.50 -1.18
C TYR A 141 -17.22 -0.72 -0.47
N ASN A 142 -16.99 0.57 -0.25
CA ASN A 142 -17.99 1.48 0.30
C ASN A 142 -18.60 2.34 -0.82
N LYS A 143 -19.87 2.15 -1.08
CA LYS A 143 -20.63 2.86 -2.13
C LYS A 143 -20.70 4.36 -1.87
N LYS A 144 -20.95 4.76 -0.62
CA LYS A 144 -21.11 6.15 -0.22
C LYS A 144 -19.87 6.99 -0.49
N TYR A 145 -18.71 6.41 -0.28
CA TYR A 145 -17.42 7.10 -0.42
C TYR A 145 -16.66 6.71 -1.69
N ASN A 146 -17.24 5.84 -2.53
CA ASN A 146 -16.55 5.25 -3.68
C ASN A 146 -15.15 4.76 -3.31
N MET A 147 -15.02 3.98 -2.23
CA MET A 147 -13.73 3.57 -1.67
C MET A 147 -13.60 2.06 -1.64
N SER A 148 -12.52 1.54 -2.25
CA SER A 148 -12.14 0.12 -2.20
C SER A 148 -10.88 -0.08 -1.35
N PHE A 149 -10.88 -1.09 -0.49
CA PHE A 149 -9.75 -1.34 0.40
C PHE A 149 -9.70 -2.79 0.87
N LEU A 150 -8.52 -3.17 1.35
CA LEU A 150 -8.27 -4.36 2.16
C LEU A 150 -8.06 -3.91 3.60
N CYS A 151 -8.45 -4.72 4.55
CA CYS A 151 -8.25 -4.47 5.97
C CYS A 151 -7.48 -5.63 6.57
N ASP A 152 -6.41 -5.34 7.29
CA ASP A 152 -5.57 -6.35 7.94
C ASP A 152 -6.31 -7.09 9.05
N GLY A 153 -7.28 -6.42 9.71
CA GLY A 153 -8.13 -7.10 10.69
C GLY A 153 -8.93 -6.17 11.58
N ILE A 154 -9.92 -6.76 12.23
CA ILE A 154 -10.61 -6.18 13.38
C ILE A 154 -10.34 -7.11 14.56
N ILE A 155 -10.00 -6.55 15.71
CA ILE A 155 -9.81 -7.32 16.94
C ILE A 155 -10.71 -6.78 18.05
N LYS A 156 -11.16 -7.68 18.91
CA LYS A 156 -11.74 -7.33 20.21
C LYS A 156 -10.69 -7.61 21.27
N TYR A 157 -10.13 -6.56 21.86
CA TYR A 157 -9.08 -6.65 22.87
C TYR A 157 -9.52 -6.00 24.15
N LYS A 158 -9.51 -6.75 25.26
CA LYS A 158 -9.97 -6.30 26.57
C LYS A 158 -11.37 -5.66 26.54
N GLY A 159 -12.28 -6.29 25.78
CA GLY A 159 -13.67 -5.86 25.67
C GLY A 159 -13.94 -4.76 24.63
N PHE A 160 -12.94 -4.14 24.01
CA PHE A 160 -13.09 -3.07 23.04
C PHE A 160 -12.71 -3.50 21.63
N TYR A 161 -13.38 -2.94 20.62
CA TYR A 161 -13.05 -3.17 19.21
C TYR A 161 -11.99 -2.20 18.73
N TYR A 162 -11.03 -2.75 17.98
CA TYR A 162 -9.95 -2.02 17.33
C TYR A 162 -9.80 -2.48 15.89
N ILE A 163 -9.50 -1.54 15.00
CA ILE A 163 -8.95 -1.85 13.68
C ILE A 163 -7.48 -2.17 13.88
N LEU A 164 -7.03 -3.29 13.34
CA LEU A 164 -5.61 -3.66 13.31
C LEU A 164 -5.04 -3.30 11.94
N GLU A 165 -3.95 -2.56 11.95
CA GLU A 165 -3.19 -2.22 10.74
C GLU A 165 -1.73 -2.58 10.95
N ILE A 166 -1.20 -3.43 10.10
CA ILE A 166 0.16 -3.96 10.19
C ILE A 166 1.05 -3.21 9.20
N LYS A 167 2.23 -2.83 9.62
CA LYS A 167 3.24 -2.17 8.79
C LYS A 167 4.60 -2.82 8.98
N THR A 168 5.32 -3.02 7.89
CA THR A 168 6.68 -3.53 7.92
C THR A 168 7.66 -2.45 7.48
N GLU A 169 8.77 -2.32 8.18
CA GLU A 169 9.77 -1.28 7.93
C GLU A 169 11.19 -1.82 7.95
N SER A 170 12.09 -1.17 7.20
CA SER A 170 13.53 -1.41 7.35
C SER A 170 14.02 -0.97 8.74
N SER A 171 15.10 -1.58 9.23
CA SER A 171 15.67 -1.26 10.54
C SER A 171 15.87 0.22 10.78
N ASN A 172 16.41 0.95 9.81
CA ASN A 172 16.61 2.39 9.96
C ASN A 172 15.31 3.16 10.21
N LYS A 173 14.26 2.88 9.44
CA LYS A 173 12.95 3.53 9.65
C LYS A 173 12.33 3.09 10.98
N PHE A 174 12.39 1.81 11.29
CA PHE A 174 11.78 1.25 12.50
C PHE A 174 12.39 1.84 13.78
N TRP A 175 13.71 1.88 13.89
CA TRP A 175 14.35 2.39 15.10
C TRP A 175 14.13 3.90 15.32
N ASN A 176 14.04 4.66 14.21
CA ASN A 176 13.76 6.08 14.24
C ASN A 176 12.27 6.43 14.39
N ARG A 177 11.37 5.45 14.30
CA ARG A 177 9.93 5.68 14.43
C ARG A 177 9.56 5.97 15.89
N LYS A 178 9.05 7.18 16.12
CA LYS A 178 8.55 7.63 17.43
C LYS A 178 7.04 7.85 17.44
N GLU A 179 6.40 7.92 16.27
CA GLU A 179 4.98 8.21 16.08
C GLU A 179 4.43 7.53 14.83
N ILE A 180 3.12 7.55 14.66
CA ILE A 180 2.45 7.03 13.45
C ILE A 180 2.82 7.95 12.27
N ASN A 181 3.12 7.35 11.12
CA ASN A 181 3.33 8.11 9.89
C ASN A 181 2.05 8.88 9.52
N PRO A 182 2.13 10.17 9.13
CA PRO A 182 0.97 10.94 8.70
C PRO A 182 0.11 10.27 7.63
N ASP A 183 0.72 9.59 6.65
CA ASP A 183 -0.02 8.84 5.61
C ASP A 183 -0.80 7.66 6.22
N HIS A 184 -0.24 6.99 7.22
CA HIS A 184 -0.93 5.91 7.92
C HIS A 184 -2.08 6.45 8.79
N ILE A 185 -1.96 7.67 9.33
CA ILE A 185 -3.07 8.34 10.04
C ILE A 185 -4.26 8.54 9.10
N LEU A 186 -4.03 8.99 7.86
CA LEU A 186 -5.09 9.12 6.85
C LEU A 186 -5.71 7.76 6.52
N GLN A 187 -4.90 6.72 6.36
CA GLN A 187 -5.36 5.36 6.13
C GLN A 187 -6.23 4.85 7.28
N GLY A 188 -5.76 4.98 8.52
CA GLY A 188 -6.54 4.59 9.71
C GLY A 188 -7.83 5.42 9.88
N THR A 189 -7.80 6.70 9.50
CA THR A 189 -8.99 7.55 9.48
C THR A 189 -10.01 7.04 8.47
N ALA A 190 -9.56 6.63 7.28
CA ALA A 190 -10.43 6.04 6.27
C ALA A 190 -11.07 4.73 6.76
N TYR A 191 -10.33 3.87 7.41
CA TYR A 191 -10.89 2.65 8.00
C TYR A 191 -11.92 2.98 9.11
N ALA A 192 -11.60 3.90 10.01
CA ALA A 192 -12.52 4.31 11.06
C ALA A 192 -13.81 4.94 10.50
N LEU A 193 -13.72 5.67 9.40
CA LEU A 193 -14.86 6.22 8.67
C LEU A 193 -15.75 5.10 8.11
N ASN A 194 -15.14 4.02 7.62
CA ASN A 194 -15.86 2.92 6.97
C ASN A 194 -16.45 1.91 7.96
N PHE A 195 -15.76 1.61 9.07
CA PHE A 195 -16.20 0.60 10.05
C PHE A 195 -16.95 1.17 11.24
N GLY A 196 -16.93 2.49 11.46
CA GLY A 196 -17.47 3.08 12.68
C GLY A 196 -16.63 2.83 13.94
N ILE A 197 -15.48 2.18 13.82
CA ILE A 197 -14.54 1.92 14.92
C ILE A 197 -13.53 3.06 14.96
N ASN A 198 -13.51 3.84 16.06
CA ASN A 198 -12.65 5.02 16.17
C ASN A 198 -11.23 4.73 16.72
N GLN A 199 -10.94 3.50 17.05
CA GLN A 199 -9.65 3.10 17.61
C GLN A 199 -8.90 2.20 16.63
N VAL A 200 -7.68 2.62 16.28
CA VAL A 200 -6.81 1.89 15.35
C VAL A 200 -5.50 1.54 16.04
N ILE A 201 -5.15 0.27 16.03
CA ILE A 201 -3.84 -0.23 16.46
C ILE A 201 -2.96 -0.31 15.22
N PHE A 202 -1.87 0.45 15.21
CA PHE A 202 -0.80 0.30 14.23
C PHE A 202 0.31 -0.56 14.82
N LEU A 203 0.51 -1.73 14.25
CA LEU A 203 1.60 -2.63 14.61
C LEU A 203 2.69 -2.53 13.56
N TYR A 204 3.84 -1.97 13.93
CA TYR A 204 5.01 -1.89 13.08
C TYR A 204 5.98 -3.02 13.40
N GLU A 205 6.42 -3.73 12.37
CA GLU A 205 7.47 -4.75 12.50
C GLU A 205 8.72 -4.33 11.73
N ASN A 206 9.87 -4.49 12.38
CA ASN A 206 11.18 -4.40 11.74
C ASN A 206 11.40 -5.63 10.84
N ARG A 207 11.65 -5.40 9.54
CA ARG A 207 11.86 -6.48 8.57
C ARG A 207 13.10 -7.32 8.81
N ASP A 208 14.11 -6.76 9.49
CA ASP A 208 15.40 -7.44 9.67
C ASP A 208 15.45 -8.23 10.98
N THR A 209 14.78 -7.74 12.04
CA THR A 209 14.89 -8.29 13.40
C THR A 209 13.59 -8.83 13.98
N CYS A 210 12.45 -8.62 13.28
CA CYS A 210 11.11 -8.96 13.76
C CYS A 210 10.67 -8.26 15.08
N ASN A 211 11.42 -7.24 15.52
CA ASN A 211 11.00 -6.42 16.65
C ASN A 211 9.71 -5.65 16.29
N LYS A 212 8.89 -5.40 17.28
CA LYS A 212 7.57 -4.79 17.11
C LYS A 212 7.44 -3.52 17.92
N LYS A 213 6.72 -2.53 17.36
CA LYS A 213 6.24 -1.33 18.04
C LYS A 213 4.75 -1.20 17.78
N VAL A 214 4.02 -0.74 18.76
CA VAL A 214 2.58 -0.51 18.65
C VAL A 214 2.28 0.95 18.97
N PHE A 215 1.45 1.54 18.12
CA PHE A 215 0.91 2.88 18.33
C PHE A 215 -0.60 2.85 18.24
N MET A 216 -1.25 3.66 19.07
CA MET A 216 -2.70 3.81 19.08
C MET A 216 -3.10 5.11 18.42
N LEU A 217 -4.05 5.04 17.49
CA LEU A 217 -4.72 6.19 16.92
C LEU A 217 -6.17 6.23 17.41
N LYS A 218 -6.56 7.33 18.04
CA LYS A 218 -7.96 7.63 18.29
C LYS A 218 -8.45 8.61 17.25
N VAL A 219 -9.23 8.11 16.30
CA VAL A 219 -9.81 8.90 15.21
C VAL A 219 -10.94 9.77 15.75
N THR A 220 -10.87 11.06 15.48
CA THR A 220 -11.89 12.04 15.87
C THR A 220 -12.87 12.30 14.72
N ASP A 221 -14.03 12.84 15.04
CA ASP A 221 -15.02 13.22 14.01
C ASP A 221 -14.48 14.32 13.09
N LYS A 222 -13.64 15.22 13.62
CA LYS A 222 -12.95 16.23 12.81
C LYS A 222 -12.04 15.58 11.75
N MET A 223 -11.24 14.60 12.12
CA MET A 223 -10.38 13.88 11.16
C MET A 223 -11.19 13.23 10.04
N LYS A 224 -12.34 12.63 10.39
CA LYS A 224 -13.24 12.05 9.38
C LYS A 224 -13.85 13.12 8.47
N GLN A 225 -14.29 14.25 9.04
CA GLN A 225 -14.83 15.38 8.29
C GLN A 225 -13.79 15.98 7.34
N ASP A 226 -12.54 16.17 7.80
CA ASP A 226 -11.44 16.69 6.98
C ASP A 226 -11.14 15.73 5.82
N LEU A 227 -11.16 14.41 6.07
CA LEU A 227 -10.98 13.41 5.02
C LEU A 227 -12.13 13.43 3.99
N VAL A 228 -13.38 13.48 4.45
CA VAL A 228 -14.56 13.58 3.56
C VAL A 228 -14.50 14.87 2.76
N GLY A 229 -14.14 16.00 3.38
CA GLY A 229 -13.95 17.28 2.68
C GLY A 229 -12.90 17.20 1.58
N LYS A 230 -11.77 16.53 1.84
CA LYS A 230 -10.72 16.30 0.83
C LYS A 230 -11.22 15.45 -0.34
N MET A 231 -12.00 14.41 -0.07
CA MET A 231 -12.60 13.57 -1.11
C MET A 231 -13.63 14.35 -1.93
N THR A 232 -14.52 15.12 -1.28
CA THR A 232 -15.50 15.99 -1.94
C THR A 232 -14.80 16.99 -2.86
N LEU A 233 -13.74 17.64 -2.39
CA LEU A 233 -12.94 18.55 -3.22
C LEU A 233 -12.36 17.83 -4.45
N CYS A 234 -11.87 16.59 -4.28
CA CYS A 234 -11.39 15.78 -5.41
C CYS A 234 -12.53 15.49 -6.40
N ASP A 235 -13.71 15.09 -5.92
CA ASP A 235 -14.89 14.84 -6.76
C ASP A 235 -15.31 16.07 -7.55
N ASP A 236 -15.19 17.27 -6.98
CA ASP A 236 -15.50 18.51 -7.68
C ASP A 236 -14.51 18.80 -8.81
N TYR A 237 -13.22 18.48 -8.63
CA TYR A 237 -12.24 18.52 -9.72
C TYR A 237 -12.55 17.50 -10.81
N VAL A 238 -13.00 16.30 -10.44
CA VAL A 238 -13.42 15.24 -11.39
C VAL A 238 -14.62 15.72 -12.23
N LYS A 239 -15.65 16.28 -11.60
CA LYS A 239 -16.83 16.83 -12.31
C LYS A 239 -16.46 17.95 -13.29
N GLN A 240 -15.46 18.75 -12.93
CA GLN A 240 -14.96 19.84 -13.78
C GLN A 240 -13.97 19.37 -14.85
N LEU A 241 -13.62 18.09 -14.87
CA LEU A 241 -12.57 17.52 -15.74
C LEU A 241 -11.24 18.28 -15.62
N LYS A 242 -10.94 18.80 -14.45
CA LYS A 242 -9.77 19.62 -14.16
C LYS A 242 -8.85 18.93 -13.18
N VAL A 243 -7.58 18.77 -13.56
CA VAL A 243 -6.56 18.21 -12.65
C VAL A 243 -6.33 19.19 -11.49
N PRO A 244 -6.39 18.70 -10.21
CA PRO A 244 -6.12 19.55 -9.06
C PRO A 244 -4.71 20.20 -9.11
N PRO A 245 -4.47 21.33 -8.45
CA PRO A 245 -3.12 21.86 -8.29
C PRO A 245 -2.24 20.87 -7.52
N LYS A 246 -0.92 20.90 -7.79
CA LYS A 246 0.03 20.10 -6.99
C LYS A 246 -0.02 20.62 -5.55
N PRO A 247 -0.20 19.74 -4.54
CA PRO A 247 -0.14 20.16 -3.15
C PRO A 247 1.22 20.79 -2.82
N GLU A 248 1.22 21.89 -2.06
CA GLU A 248 2.46 22.58 -1.66
C GLU A 248 3.35 21.71 -0.78
N ASP A 249 2.74 20.82 0.02
CA ASP A 249 3.39 19.84 0.89
C ASP A 249 3.77 18.54 0.18
N ALA A 250 3.57 18.45 -1.14
CA ALA A 250 3.95 17.28 -1.93
C ALA A 250 5.47 17.09 -1.90
N ASN A 251 5.93 16.18 -1.04
CA ASN A 251 7.34 15.91 -0.92
C ASN A 251 7.87 15.07 -2.10
N GLU A 252 9.12 15.31 -2.49
CA GLU A 252 9.77 14.66 -3.62
C GLU A 252 9.81 13.13 -3.50
N ARG A 253 9.90 12.61 -2.29
CA ARG A 253 9.93 11.17 -2.04
C ARG A 253 8.60 10.49 -2.38
N HIS A 254 7.46 11.10 -2.01
CA HIS A 254 6.14 10.58 -2.40
C HIS A 254 5.93 10.67 -3.90
N CYS A 255 6.38 11.76 -4.53
CA CYS A 255 6.32 11.92 -5.96
C CYS A 255 7.18 10.88 -6.70
N GLY A 256 8.37 10.58 -6.18
CA GLY A 256 9.27 9.59 -6.76
C GLY A 256 8.75 8.14 -6.76
N LEU A 257 7.84 7.82 -5.84
CA LEU A 257 7.21 6.50 -5.73
C LEU A 257 5.77 6.47 -6.25
N CYS A 258 5.29 7.58 -6.83
CA CYS A 258 3.92 7.72 -7.27
C CYS A 258 3.70 7.08 -8.64
N ASN A 259 2.75 6.17 -8.76
CA ASN A 259 2.39 5.50 -10.00
C ASN A 259 1.86 6.46 -11.10
N TYR A 260 1.63 7.72 -10.77
CA TYR A 260 1.17 8.76 -11.69
C TYR A 260 2.21 9.86 -11.89
N GLN A 261 3.48 9.62 -11.54
CA GLN A 261 4.53 10.64 -11.59
C GLN A 261 4.66 11.29 -12.97
N GLU A 262 4.76 10.50 -14.04
CA GLU A 262 4.99 11.01 -15.38
C GLU A 262 3.79 11.77 -15.92
N ILE A 263 2.57 11.29 -15.69
CA ILE A 263 1.38 12.04 -16.10
C ILE A 263 1.24 13.31 -15.26
N CYS A 264 1.54 13.26 -13.97
CA CYS A 264 1.48 14.41 -13.08
C CYS A 264 2.43 15.54 -13.50
N LYS A 265 3.63 15.22 -14.03
CA LYS A 265 4.59 16.20 -14.56
C LYS A 265 4.04 17.02 -15.74
N ARG A 266 3.07 16.50 -16.49
CA ARG A 266 2.46 17.21 -17.63
C ARG A 266 1.54 18.36 -17.20
N TYR A 267 1.22 18.45 -15.92
CA TYR A 267 0.33 19.46 -15.34
C TYR A 267 1.06 20.37 -14.32
N LEU A 268 2.39 20.46 -14.44
CA LEU A 268 3.21 21.37 -13.63
C LEU A 268 3.25 22.76 -14.22
#